data_6af4edbff24e61e319f2d18dc4cf69a8
#
_entry.id   6af4edbff24e61e319f2d18dc4cf69a8
#
_cell.length_a   1.000
_cell.length_b   1.000
_cell.length_c   1.000
_cell.angle_alpha   90.00
_cell.angle_beta   90.00
_cell.angle_gamma   90.00
#
_symmetry.space_group_name_H-M   'P 1'
#
loop_
_entity.id
_entity.type
_entity.pdbx_description
1 polymer ?
#
loop_
_entity_poly.entity_id
_entity_poly.type
_entity_poly.pdbx_seq_one_letter_code
_entity_poly.pdbx_strand_id
1 'polypeptide(L)'
;MATRTRARTVKKATRLAGRTGRTGPTRPRAAASRAVRKPSAASAKSVISLHIATIKGAFVLRSDRARKNWKMEGPYFLGSEANHLVRDPRDPSVLLLAARTGHLGPTVFRSADSGRTWKEAATPPAFPKAPEGTTGQVVQRAFFLAPGHASQPGVWWAGTVPHALFRSEDGGATWELQQGFTRFLDGLKARKPDYIAETPGGAITHSILIDPRDARHMYVSISSGGFFETRDSGRSWICLNEGCSVVDFLPEKFPEFGQDPHCAVLSPADPDRIYQQSHCGVYRLDRPATKWERIGKNLPGEVGDIGFPVVAHPRKPDVLWVFPMDGTDVWPRTSPSGRPAVFCSRNGGATWTRQARGFPQSNGYFTVFRQAMKADHQDPAGLYLGTTSGEIWASPDEGSRWTQIFGHLPRVLAIEVGEG
;
A
#
# COMPACT_ATOMS: atom_id res chain seq x y z
N MET A 1 44.53 13.94 -32.50
CA MET A 1 44.12 14.96 -33.48
C MET A 1 43.13 15.89 -32.78
N ALA A 2 43.55 17.10 -32.60
CA ALA A 2 42.81 18.17 -31.89
C ALA A 2 42.08 19.06 -32.90
N THR A 3 40.89 19.53 -32.57
CA THR A 3 40.29 20.75 -33.12
C THR A 3 39.14 21.22 -32.22
N ARG A 4 39.35 22.16 -31.41
CA ARG A 4 39.22 23.65 -31.51
C ARG A 4 37.77 24.16 -31.33
N THR A 5 37.63 24.79 -30.20
CA THR A 5 36.65 25.75 -29.68
C THR A 5 36.36 26.92 -30.62
N ARG A 6 35.12 27.40 -30.64
CA ARG A 6 34.80 28.81 -31.01
C ARG A 6 33.74 29.39 -30.10
N ALA A 7 34.12 30.35 -29.30
CA ALA A 7 33.27 31.27 -28.57
C ALA A 7 32.74 32.37 -29.51
N ARG A 8 31.51 32.83 -29.31
CA ARG A 8 30.98 34.03 -29.99
C ARG A 8 30.43 34.98 -28.94
N THR A 9 31.11 36.11 -28.85
CA THR A 9 30.83 37.30 -28.07
C THR A 9 29.65 38.08 -28.68
N VAL A 10 28.71 38.59 -27.87
CA VAL A 10 27.69 39.57 -28.29
C VAL A 10 27.91 40.85 -27.51
N LYS A 11 27.97 41.94 -28.30
CA LYS A 11 28.26 43.31 -27.89
C LYS A 11 27.03 43.99 -27.29
N LYS A 12 27.31 44.83 -26.30
CA LYS A 12 26.45 45.91 -25.76
C LYS A 12 26.20 46.99 -26.82
N ALA A 13 24.99 47.54 -26.81
CA ALA A 13 24.74 48.91 -27.34
C ALA A 13 23.76 49.65 -26.43
N THR A 14 24.27 50.72 -25.87
CA THR A 14 23.57 51.76 -25.10
C THR A 14 23.16 52.90 -26.06
N ARG A 15 21.98 53.47 -25.90
CA ARG A 15 21.78 54.92 -26.13
C ARG A 15 20.52 55.47 -25.47
N LEU A 16 20.74 56.60 -24.76
CA LEU A 16 19.80 57.54 -24.17
C LEU A 16 19.05 58.38 -25.19
N ALA A 17 17.86 58.84 -24.83
CA ALA A 17 17.32 60.21 -24.91
C ALA A 17 15.85 60.14 -24.47
N GLY A 18 15.41 60.83 -23.66
CA GLY A 18 15.12 62.01 -22.93
C GLY A 18 13.97 62.81 -23.60
N ARG A 19 12.80 62.91 -22.89
CA ARG A 19 11.94 64.09 -23.05
C ARG A 19 10.95 64.24 -21.88
N THR A 20 10.96 65.42 -21.32
CA THR A 20 10.16 66.04 -20.23
C THR A 20 8.69 66.24 -20.64
N GLY A 21 7.76 66.16 -19.68
CA GLY A 21 6.48 66.82 -19.88
C GLY A 21 5.34 66.43 -18.97
N ARG A 22 5.10 67.29 -17.98
CA ARG A 22 3.83 67.66 -17.33
C ARG A 22 3.13 66.71 -16.37
N THR A 23 3.18 67.21 -15.10
CA THR A 23 2.38 66.83 -13.94
C THR A 23 0.91 67.22 -14.08
N GLY A 24 0.02 66.24 -13.80
CA GLY A 24 -1.40 66.45 -13.49
C GLY A 24 -1.77 65.52 -12.34
N PRO A 25 -2.57 65.93 -11.34
CA PRO A 25 -2.83 65.16 -10.13
C PRO A 25 -3.82 64.03 -10.41
N THR A 26 -3.36 62.80 -10.26
CA THR A 26 -4.22 61.62 -10.31
C THR A 26 -4.73 61.31 -8.88
N ARG A 27 -6.05 61.28 -8.77
CA ARG A 27 -6.80 60.78 -7.62
C ARG A 27 -6.37 59.33 -7.27
N PRO A 28 -6.29 58.95 -5.96
CA PRO A 28 -6.00 57.57 -5.60
C PRO A 28 -7.18 56.67 -5.97
N ARG A 29 -6.89 55.72 -6.85
CA ARG A 29 -7.82 54.61 -7.19
C ARG A 29 -7.91 53.67 -5.98
N ALA A 30 -9.09 53.57 -5.37
CA ALA A 30 -9.39 52.63 -4.30
C ALA A 30 -8.98 51.22 -4.70
N ALA A 31 -8.10 50.63 -3.90
CA ALA A 31 -7.75 49.22 -3.99
C ALA A 31 -9.00 48.39 -3.68
N ALA A 32 -9.52 47.71 -4.71
CA ALA A 32 -10.58 46.73 -4.55
C ALA A 32 -10.03 45.61 -3.65
N SER A 33 -10.51 45.56 -2.42
CA SER A 33 -10.27 44.44 -1.52
C SER A 33 -10.79 43.17 -2.19
N ARG A 34 -9.86 42.30 -2.57
CA ARG A 34 -10.18 40.94 -3.05
C ARG A 34 -10.85 40.21 -1.90
N ALA A 35 -12.19 40.15 -1.93
CA ALA A 35 -12.96 39.41 -0.96
C ALA A 35 -12.47 37.97 -0.97
N VAL A 36 -11.87 37.55 0.14
CA VAL A 36 -11.60 36.15 0.42
C VAL A 36 -12.94 35.43 0.38
N ARG A 37 -13.18 34.68 -0.68
CA ARG A 37 -14.36 33.81 -0.75
C ARG A 37 -14.31 32.88 0.45
N LYS A 38 -15.23 33.08 1.40
CA LYS A 38 -15.52 32.08 2.44
C LYS A 38 -15.77 30.76 1.70
N PRO A 39 -15.22 29.62 2.19
CA PRO A 39 -15.55 28.32 1.63
C PRO A 39 -17.05 28.14 1.73
N SER A 40 -17.70 27.87 0.62
CA SER A 40 -19.13 27.56 0.53
C SER A 40 -19.38 26.34 1.44
N ALA A 41 -20.14 26.53 2.48
CA ALA A 41 -20.66 25.45 3.30
C ALA A 41 -21.76 24.73 2.50
N ALA A 42 -21.39 23.72 1.75
CA ALA A 42 -22.17 22.60 1.27
C ALA A 42 -21.27 21.67 0.49
N SER A 43 -20.18 21.18 1.09
CA SER A 43 -19.58 19.93 0.66
C SER A 43 -20.60 18.85 1.05
N ALA A 44 -21.34 18.30 0.09
CA ALA A 44 -21.98 17.02 0.25
C ALA A 44 -20.92 16.06 0.86
N LYS A 45 -21.22 15.48 2.04
CA LYS A 45 -20.26 14.62 2.75
C LYS A 45 -19.78 13.57 1.77
N SER A 46 -18.48 13.56 1.45
CA SER A 46 -17.89 12.53 0.62
C SER A 46 -17.98 11.23 1.39
N VAL A 47 -18.57 10.22 0.78
CA VAL A 47 -18.82 8.93 1.43
C VAL A 47 -17.63 8.00 1.29
N ILE A 48 -16.86 8.14 0.21
CA ILE A 48 -15.69 7.29 -0.07
C ILE A 48 -14.46 8.17 -0.27
N SER A 49 -13.35 7.75 0.34
CA SER A 49 -12.02 8.32 0.11
C SER A 49 -11.01 7.22 -0.18
N LEU A 50 -10.17 7.43 -1.19
CA LEU A 50 -9.04 6.57 -1.51
C LEU A 50 -7.77 7.26 -1.04
N HIS A 51 -7.06 6.61 -0.13
CA HIS A 51 -5.80 7.06 0.41
C HIS A 51 -4.68 6.39 -0.38
N ILE A 52 -4.00 7.14 -1.24
CA ILE A 52 -3.11 6.64 -2.26
C ILE A 52 -1.67 6.97 -1.89
N ALA A 53 -0.84 5.95 -1.79
CA ALA A 53 0.59 6.07 -1.57
C ALA A 53 1.34 5.76 -2.88
N THR A 54 2.33 6.60 -3.22
CA THR A 54 3.12 6.48 -4.45
C THR A 54 4.61 6.66 -4.19
N ILE A 55 5.45 6.32 -5.16
CA ILE A 55 6.90 6.51 -5.06
C ILE A 55 7.33 8.00 -4.97
N LYS A 56 6.42 8.96 -5.15
CA LYS A 56 6.72 10.41 -5.11
C LYS A 56 5.62 11.22 -4.44
N GLY A 57 5.15 10.78 -3.29
CA GLY A 57 4.14 11.47 -2.50
C GLY A 57 2.86 10.66 -2.32
N ALA A 58 1.95 11.23 -1.54
CA ALA A 58 0.66 10.64 -1.26
C ALA A 58 -0.48 11.56 -1.70
N PHE A 59 -1.64 10.98 -2.00
CA PHE A 59 -2.82 11.68 -2.52
C PHE A 59 -4.08 11.12 -1.86
N VAL A 60 -5.14 11.90 -1.82
CA VAL A 60 -6.46 11.42 -1.42
C VAL A 60 -7.46 11.76 -2.53
N LEU A 61 -8.16 10.75 -3.03
CA LEU A 61 -9.30 10.96 -3.91
C LEU A 61 -10.58 10.82 -3.08
N ARG A 62 -11.47 11.81 -3.15
CA ARG A 62 -12.78 11.76 -2.49
C ARG A 62 -13.91 11.75 -3.49
N SER A 63 -14.94 10.96 -3.21
CA SER A 63 -16.11 10.85 -4.06
C SER A 63 -17.40 10.96 -3.26
N ASP A 64 -18.47 11.24 -3.98
CA ASP A 64 -19.84 11.13 -3.50
C ASP A 64 -20.27 9.65 -3.32
N ARG A 65 -21.45 9.45 -2.80
CA ARG A 65 -22.05 8.12 -2.60
C ARG A 65 -22.19 7.33 -3.91
N ALA A 66 -22.35 8.02 -5.04
CA ALA A 66 -22.46 7.37 -6.34
C ALA A 66 -21.11 6.90 -6.89
N ARG A 67 -20.00 7.30 -6.29
CA ARG A 67 -18.61 6.93 -6.68
C ARG A 67 -18.28 7.32 -8.13
N LYS A 68 -18.87 8.43 -8.62
CA LYS A 68 -18.72 8.90 -9.99
C LYS A 68 -17.91 10.18 -10.09
N ASN A 69 -17.97 11.05 -9.09
CA ASN A 69 -17.33 12.35 -9.09
C ASN A 69 -16.16 12.34 -8.11
N TRP A 70 -14.95 12.27 -8.63
CA TRP A 70 -13.74 12.19 -7.82
C TRP A 70 -13.02 13.54 -7.77
N LYS A 71 -12.61 13.94 -6.58
CA LYS A 71 -11.80 15.13 -6.34
C LYS A 71 -10.50 14.74 -5.65
N MET A 72 -9.38 15.25 -6.14
CA MET A 72 -8.06 14.99 -5.56
C MET A 72 -7.69 16.05 -4.53
N GLU A 73 -7.14 15.60 -3.43
CA GLU A 73 -6.45 16.36 -2.39
C GLU A 73 -4.98 15.93 -2.34
N GLY A 74 -4.10 16.85 -1.93
CA GLY A 74 -2.65 16.65 -1.99
C GLY A 74 -2.04 17.41 -3.17
N PRO A 75 -0.78 17.12 -3.60
CA PRO A 75 0.08 16.05 -3.07
C PRO A 75 0.56 16.32 -1.64
N TYR A 76 0.63 15.26 -0.84
CA TYR A 76 1.29 15.27 0.45
C TYR A 76 2.72 14.75 0.28
N PHE A 77 3.71 15.40 0.86
CA PHE A 77 5.12 14.99 0.84
C PHE A 77 5.65 14.72 -0.58
N LEU A 78 5.31 15.58 -1.53
CA LEU A 78 5.76 15.46 -2.92
C LEU A 78 7.28 15.35 -3.02
N GLY A 79 7.76 14.36 -3.77
CA GLY A 79 9.17 14.04 -3.90
C GLY A 79 9.67 12.95 -2.95
N SER A 80 8.93 12.66 -1.88
CA SER A 80 9.24 11.57 -0.94
C SER A 80 8.53 10.28 -1.34
N GLU A 81 9.15 9.12 -1.08
CA GLU A 81 8.48 7.83 -1.24
C GLU A 81 7.44 7.66 -0.12
N ALA A 82 6.18 7.51 -0.49
CA ALA A 82 5.08 7.15 0.40
C ALA A 82 4.77 5.67 0.23
N ASN A 83 4.98 4.85 1.27
CA ASN A 83 4.76 3.41 1.17
C ASN A 83 3.32 3.02 1.50
N HIS A 84 2.73 3.64 2.52
CA HIS A 84 1.38 3.32 2.97
C HIS A 84 0.74 4.54 3.63
N LEU A 85 -0.48 4.92 3.19
CA LEU A 85 -1.28 5.98 3.79
C LEU A 85 -2.58 5.38 4.31
N VAL A 86 -2.77 5.40 5.63
CA VAL A 86 -3.88 4.72 6.32
C VAL A 86 -4.69 5.71 7.13
N ARG A 87 -6.01 5.67 6.98
CA ARG A 87 -6.97 6.36 7.84
C ARG A 87 -7.33 5.47 9.02
N ASP A 88 -7.35 6.01 10.22
CA ASP A 88 -7.79 5.26 11.40
C ASP A 88 -9.30 4.98 11.30
N PRO A 89 -9.74 3.72 11.29
CA PRO A 89 -11.16 3.40 11.26
C PRO A 89 -11.88 3.76 12.57
N ARG A 90 -11.14 3.97 13.67
CA ARG A 90 -11.65 4.33 15.00
C ARG A 90 -11.83 5.84 15.16
N ASP A 91 -11.00 6.62 14.47
CA ASP A 91 -11.06 8.09 14.39
C ASP A 91 -10.75 8.57 12.95
N PRO A 92 -11.79 8.88 12.16
CA PRO A 92 -11.62 9.28 10.77
C PRO A 92 -10.80 10.55 10.54
N SER A 93 -10.53 11.34 11.58
CA SER A 93 -9.66 12.52 11.48
C SER A 93 -8.18 12.17 11.50
N VAL A 94 -7.83 10.96 11.95
CA VAL A 94 -6.46 10.50 12.08
C VAL A 94 -6.01 9.78 10.82
N LEU A 95 -4.86 10.20 10.30
CA LEU A 95 -4.15 9.56 9.20
C LEU A 95 -2.71 9.27 9.62
N LEU A 96 -2.20 8.09 9.27
CA LEU A 96 -0.78 7.77 9.35
C LEU A 96 -0.21 7.53 7.96
N LEU A 97 0.97 8.06 7.72
CA LEU A 97 1.72 7.90 6.47
C LEU A 97 3.11 7.34 6.76
N ALA A 98 3.37 6.12 6.29
CA ALA A 98 4.71 5.57 6.22
C ALA A 98 5.42 6.15 5.01
N ALA A 99 6.51 6.90 5.23
CA ALA A 99 7.23 7.58 4.16
C ALA A 99 8.74 7.45 4.33
N ARG A 100 9.46 7.65 3.22
CA ARG A 100 10.91 7.81 3.21
C ARG A 100 11.23 9.17 2.60
N THR A 101 11.70 10.09 3.43
CA THR A 101 12.13 11.41 3.00
C THR A 101 13.62 11.41 2.63
N GLY A 102 14.03 12.31 1.74
CA GLY A 102 15.42 12.36 1.27
C GLY A 102 16.43 12.73 2.36
N HIS A 103 16.00 13.44 3.40
CA HIS A 103 16.89 13.95 4.47
C HIS A 103 16.76 13.17 5.78
N LEU A 104 15.56 12.70 6.12
CA LEU A 104 15.28 12.07 7.43
C LEU A 104 15.23 10.54 7.34
N GLY A 105 15.29 9.99 6.12
CA GLY A 105 15.16 8.54 5.91
C GLY A 105 13.71 8.05 6.10
N PRO A 106 13.54 6.75 6.45
CA PRO A 106 12.22 6.17 6.70
C PRO A 106 11.64 6.64 8.03
N THR A 107 10.36 7.06 8.00
CA THR A 107 9.65 7.56 9.17
C THR A 107 8.15 7.35 9.03
N VAL A 108 7.38 7.71 10.05
CA VAL A 108 5.93 7.78 10.05
C VAL A 108 5.49 9.20 10.36
N PHE A 109 4.61 9.74 9.54
CA PHE A 109 3.92 10.99 9.79
C PHE A 109 2.50 10.74 10.26
N ARG A 110 2.03 11.56 11.19
CA ARG A 110 0.67 11.53 11.72
C ARG A 110 -0.04 12.86 11.46
N SER A 111 -1.27 12.79 10.98
CA SER A 111 -2.23 13.89 10.98
C SER A 111 -3.38 13.56 11.94
N ALA A 112 -3.90 14.57 12.65
CA ALA A 112 -5.08 14.45 13.51
C ALA A 112 -6.23 15.36 13.03
N ASP A 113 -6.14 15.87 11.81
CA ASP A 113 -7.04 16.86 11.23
C ASP A 113 -7.38 16.56 9.75
N SER A 114 -7.45 15.26 9.42
CA SER A 114 -7.76 14.73 8.08
C SER A 114 -6.76 15.16 6.99
N GLY A 115 -5.48 15.27 7.34
CA GLY A 115 -4.39 15.55 6.41
C GLY A 115 -4.07 17.03 6.22
N ARG A 116 -4.68 17.94 7.00
CA ARG A 116 -4.38 19.39 6.92
C ARG A 116 -3.02 19.75 7.50
N THR A 117 -2.66 19.13 8.61
CA THR A 117 -1.34 19.26 9.23
C THR A 117 -0.74 17.89 9.52
N TRP A 118 0.59 17.83 9.51
CA TRP A 118 1.32 16.58 9.71
C TRP A 118 2.44 16.79 10.73
N LYS A 119 2.61 15.81 11.61
CA LYS A 119 3.75 15.73 12.54
C LYS A 119 4.51 14.43 12.28
N GLU A 120 5.82 14.50 12.27
CA GLU A 120 6.68 13.33 12.24
C GLU A 120 6.62 12.59 13.58
N ALA A 121 6.78 11.27 13.58
CA ALA A 121 6.96 10.48 14.79
C ALA A 121 8.17 10.97 15.57
N ALA A 122 8.00 11.20 16.87
CA ALA A 122 9.09 11.61 17.75
C ALA A 122 10.15 10.50 17.89
N THR A 123 9.71 9.24 17.86
CA THR A 123 10.55 8.05 17.81
C THR A 123 10.04 7.15 16.69
N PRO A 124 10.54 7.29 15.46
CA PRO A 124 10.11 6.44 14.33
C PRO A 124 10.58 4.99 14.52
N PRO A 125 10.03 4.03 13.75
CA PRO A 125 10.52 2.65 13.75
C PRO A 125 12.02 2.59 13.49
N ALA A 126 12.78 2.13 14.47
CA ALA A 126 14.22 2.03 14.40
C ALA A 126 14.72 0.82 15.21
N PHE A 127 15.74 0.12 14.69
CA PHE A 127 16.41 -0.90 15.46
C PHE A 127 17.22 -0.28 16.61
N PRO A 128 17.45 -1.03 17.71
CA PRO A 128 18.35 -0.60 18.75
C PRO A 128 19.74 -0.25 18.21
N LYS A 129 20.38 0.77 18.79
CA LYS A 129 21.74 1.13 18.42
C LYS A 129 22.67 -0.07 18.66
N ALA A 130 23.44 -0.41 17.63
CA ALA A 130 24.43 -1.47 17.74
C ALA A 130 25.57 -1.09 18.71
N PRO A 131 26.22 -2.09 19.34
CA PRO A 131 27.44 -1.84 20.11
C PRO A 131 28.50 -1.13 19.28
N GLU A 132 29.32 -0.32 19.96
CA GLU A 132 30.40 0.41 19.31
C GLU A 132 31.35 -0.56 18.58
N GLY A 133 31.72 -0.20 17.34
CA GLY A 133 32.56 -1.04 16.47
C GLY A 133 31.82 -2.14 15.71
N THR A 134 30.48 -2.25 15.83
CA THR A 134 29.69 -3.22 15.08
C THR A 134 28.74 -2.54 14.11
N THR A 135 28.39 -3.23 13.01
CA THR A 135 27.40 -2.75 12.05
C THR A 135 25.99 -3.13 12.54
N GLY A 136 25.16 -2.12 12.84
CA GLY A 136 23.76 -2.32 13.24
C GLY A 136 22.80 -2.46 12.06
N GLN A 137 21.66 -3.08 12.30
CA GLN A 137 20.54 -3.03 11.36
C GLN A 137 19.91 -1.64 11.34
N VAL A 138 19.49 -1.19 10.15
CA VAL A 138 18.74 0.05 9.98
C VAL A 138 17.43 -0.23 9.25
N VAL A 139 16.37 0.44 9.65
CA VAL A 139 15.10 0.40 8.92
C VAL A 139 15.32 1.13 7.59
N GLN A 140 15.08 0.44 6.50
CA GLN A 140 15.19 0.99 5.14
C GLN A 140 13.86 1.61 4.68
N ARG A 141 12.75 1.02 5.12
CA ARG A 141 11.38 1.48 4.87
C ARG A 141 10.46 1.07 6.02
N ALA A 142 9.62 1.98 6.50
CA ALA A 142 8.36 1.61 7.11
C ALA A 142 7.41 1.25 5.95
N PHE A 143 7.03 -0.02 5.84
CA PHE A 143 6.40 -0.53 4.62
C PHE A 143 4.88 -0.65 4.76
N PHE A 144 4.40 -1.16 5.88
CA PHE A 144 3.00 -1.43 6.14
C PHE A 144 2.58 -0.84 7.47
N LEU A 145 1.41 -0.21 7.53
CA LEU A 145 0.78 0.30 8.74
C LEU A 145 -0.56 -0.39 8.93
N ALA A 146 -0.83 -0.86 10.15
CA ALA A 146 -2.12 -1.40 10.53
C ALA A 146 -2.62 -0.71 11.81
N PRO A 147 -3.87 -0.20 11.84
CA PRO A 147 -4.50 0.21 13.08
C PRO A 147 -4.64 -1.02 14.01
N GLY A 148 -4.48 -0.81 15.31
CA GLY A 148 -4.74 -1.83 16.33
C GLY A 148 -6.22 -2.21 16.40
N HIS A 149 -6.54 -3.18 17.26
CA HIS A 149 -7.91 -3.62 17.49
C HIS A 149 -8.84 -2.44 17.87
N ALA A 150 -10.13 -2.54 17.55
CA ALA A 150 -11.13 -1.49 17.80
C ALA A 150 -11.20 -1.07 19.28
N SER A 151 -10.93 -1.98 20.23
CA SER A 151 -10.88 -1.69 21.67
C SER A 151 -9.57 -1.04 22.16
N GLN A 152 -8.61 -0.80 21.28
CA GLN A 152 -7.29 -0.28 21.62
C GLN A 152 -7.02 1.06 20.91
N PRO A 153 -7.69 2.16 21.31
CA PRO A 153 -7.46 3.46 20.71
C PRO A 153 -5.99 3.86 20.84
N GLY A 154 -5.41 4.43 19.79
CA GLY A 154 -3.99 4.83 19.77
C GLY A 154 -3.00 3.71 19.45
N VAL A 155 -3.38 2.43 19.50
CA VAL A 155 -2.49 1.33 19.10
C VAL A 155 -2.37 1.26 17.58
N TRP A 156 -1.13 1.15 17.11
CA TRP A 156 -0.78 0.94 15.72
C TRP A 156 0.36 -0.07 15.58
N TRP A 157 0.42 -0.73 14.44
CA TRP A 157 1.47 -1.67 14.07
C TRP A 157 2.15 -1.22 12.78
N ALA A 158 3.47 -1.44 12.71
CA ALA A 158 4.24 -1.17 11.49
C ALA A 158 5.13 -2.37 11.15
N GLY A 159 5.03 -2.80 9.90
CA GLY A 159 5.96 -3.75 9.27
C GLY A 159 7.02 -2.99 8.47
N THR A 160 8.24 -3.48 8.47
CA THR A 160 9.40 -2.78 7.89
C THR A 160 10.18 -3.62 6.88
N VAL A 161 11.11 -2.96 6.23
CA VAL A 161 12.26 -3.53 5.52
C VAL A 161 13.51 -3.08 6.27
N PRO A 162 14.41 -3.99 6.70
CA PRO A 162 14.28 -5.44 6.74
C PRO A 162 13.15 -5.91 7.68
N HIS A 163 12.93 -7.23 7.71
CA HIS A 163 11.87 -7.85 8.51
C HIS A 163 11.91 -7.41 9.97
N ALA A 164 10.93 -6.63 10.38
CA ALA A 164 10.65 -6.32 11.77
C ALA A 164 9.19 -5.90 11.94
N LEU A 165 8.69 -6.03 13.15
CA LEU A 165 7.39 -5.58 13.58
C LEU A 165 7.57 -4.54 14.67
N PHE A 166 6.95 -3.38 14.53
CA PHE A 166 6.93 -2.31 15.51
C PHE A 166 5.52 -2.04 15.99
N ARG A 167 5.39 -1.57 17.21
CA ARG A 167 4.12 -1.19 17.83
C ARG A 167 4.20 0.22 18.39
N SER A 168 3.13 0.97 18.20
CA SER A 168 2.88 2.26 18.86
C SER A 168 1.64 2.14 19.75
N GLU A 169 1.63 2.85 20.87
CA GLU A 169 0.48 2.95 21.80
C GLU A 169 -0.07 4.37 21.91
N ASP A 170 0.55 5.33 21.23
CA ASP A 170 0.29 6.78 21.35
C ASP A 170 -0.15 7.40 20.00
N GLY A 171 -0.78 6.60 19.15
CA GLY A 171 -1.29 7.06 17.86
C GLY A 171 -0.21 7.24 16.80
N GLY A 172 0.92 6.57 16.90
CA GLY A 172 2.02 6.63 15.94
C GLY A 172 3.06 7.70 16.25
N ALA A 173 3.05 8.29 17.44
CA ALA A 173 4.06 9.28 17.82
C ALA A 173 5.39 8.61 18.23
N THR A 174 5.33 7.47 18.89
CA THR A 174 6.51 6.68 19.23
C THR A 174 6.30 5.21 18.84
N TRP A 175 7.40 4.53 18.49
CA TRP A 175 7.37 3.15 17.99
C TRP A 175 8.40 2.30 18.70
N GLU A 176 7.98 1.10 19.13
CA GLU A 176 8.81 0.12 19.82
C GLU A 176 8.93 -1.17 19.03
N LEU A 177 10.14 -1.73 18.96
CA LEU A 177 10.41 -3.01 18.29
C LEU A 177 9.77 -4.17 19.09
N GLN A 178 9.02 -5.01 18.40
CA GLN A 178 8.41 -6.21 18.96
C GLN A 178 9.44 -7.34 19.10
N GLN A 179 10.04 -7.42 20.27
CA GLN A 179 11.10 -8.39 20.60
C GLN A 179 10.66 -9.85 20.45
N GLY A 180 9.37 -10.16 20.69
CA GLY A 180 8.82 -11.51 20.51
C GLY A 180 8.93 -11.97 19.06
N PHE A 181 8.57 -11.10 18.12
CA PHE A 181 8.69 -11.40 16.69
C PHE A 181 10.14 -11.49 16.23
N THR A 182 11.01 -10.58 16.70
CA THR A 182 12.45 -10.62 16.39
C THR A 182 13.07 -11.94 16.84
N ARG A 183 12.90 -12.32 18.12
CA ARG A 183 13.44 -13.60 18.64
C ARG A 183 12.91 -14.82 17.89
N PHE A 184 11.64 -14.79 17.50
CA PHE A 184 11.05 -15.85 16.71
C PHE A 184 11.73 -15.98 15.34
N LEU A 185 11.90 -14.88 14.61
CA LEU A 185 12.59 -14.89 13.30
C LEU A 185 14.06 -15.31 13.43
N ASP A 186 14.76 -14.85 14.46
CA ASP A 186 16.16 -15.25 14.72
C ASP A 186 16.27 -16.76 14.98
N GLY A 187 15.30 -17.32 15.72
CA GLY A 187 15.19 -18.77 15.92
C GLY A 187 14.96 -19.56 14.63
N LEU A 188 14.12 -19.03 13.71
CA LEU A 188 13.93 -19.63 12.38
C LEU A 188 15.21 -19.57 11.53
N LYS A 189 15.85 -18.41 11.49
CA LYS A 189 17.11 -18.18 10.76
C LYS A 189 18.24 -19.09 11.28
N ALA A 190 18.32 -19.28 12.59
CA ALA A 190 19.31 -20.18 13.18
C ALA A 190 19.12 -21.64 12.75
N ARG A 191 17.86 -22.07 12.49
CA ARG A 191 17.56 -23.44 12.00
C ARG A 191 17.82 -23.62 10.51
N LYS A 192 17.39 -22.65 9.69
CA LYS A 192 17.49 -22.68 8.21
C LYS A 192 17.71 -21.25 7.70
N PRO A 193 18.95 -20.78 7.59
CA PRO A 193 19.28 -19.39 7.22
C PRO A 193 18.71 -18.99 5.86
N ASP A 194 18.76 -19.86 4.88
CA ASP A 194 18.35 -19.58 3.50
C ASP A 194 16.82 -19.50 3.31
N TYR A 195 16.04 -19.92 4.31
CA TYR A 195 14.57 -19.91 4.25
C TYR A 195 13.95 -18.58 4.63
N ILE A 196 14.74 -17.66 5.19
CA ILE A 196 14.33 -16.27 5.45
C ILE A 196 15.35 -15.38 4.77
N ALA A 197 15.15 -15.17 3.49
CA ALA A 197 16.08 -14.46 2.61
C ALA A 197 15.55 -13.08 2.19
N GLU A 198 16.42 -12.28 1.60
CA GLU A 198 16.00 -11.06 0.91
C GLU A 198 15.47 -11.41 -0.48
N THR A 199 14.31 -10.86 -0.82
CA THR A 199 13.76 -10.88 -2.18
C THR A 199 14.28 -9.68 -2.98
N PRO A 200 14.14 -9.64 -4.32
CA PRO A 200 14.41 -8.42 -5.09
C PRO A 200 13.64 -7.18 -4.62
N GLY A 201 12.51 -7.37 -3.91
CA GLY A 201 11.73 -6.30 -3.27
C GLY A 201 12.23 -5.89 -1.89
N GLY A 202 13.17 -6.65 -1.32
CA GLY A 202 13.67 -6.54 0.05
C GLY A 202 13.03 -7.55 1.00
N ALA A 203 13.53 -7.59 2.23
CA ALA A 203 13.02 -8.41 3.33
C ALA A 203 11.80 -7.71 3.98
N ILE A 204 10.61 -7.89 3.41
CA ILE A 204 9.43 -7.09 3.72
C ILE A 204 8.55 -7.77 4.76
N THR A 205 8.21 -7.07 5.86
CA THR A 205 7.09 -7.41 6.74
C THR A 205 5.84 -6.69 6.28
N HIS A 206 4.81 -7.44 5.95
CA HIS A 206 3.54 -6.92 5.43
C HIS A 206 2.34 -7.72 5.95
N SER A 207 1.11 -7.33 5.54
CA SER A 207 -0.15 -8.04 5.87
C SER A 207 -0.28 -8.33 7.37
N ILE A 208 -0.23 -7.26 8.19
CA ILE A 208 -0.48 -7.34 9.63
C ILE A 208 -2.00 -7.38 9.82
N LEU A 209 -2.53 -8.53 10.23
CA LEU A 209 -3.96 -8.79 10.35
C LEU A 209 -4.30 -8.99 11.83
N ILE A 210 -5.27 -8.22 12.33
CA ILE A 210 -5.72 -8.32 13.73
C ILE A 210 -7.11 -8.94 13.70
N ASP A 211 -7.33 -9.99 14.51
CA ASP A 211 -8.64 -10.62 14.66
C ASP A 211 -9.61 -9.59 15.28
N PRO A 212 -10.72 -9.25 14.62
CA PRO A 212 -11.66 -8.27 15.16
C PRO A 212 -12.37 -8.73 16.45
N ARG A 213 -12.20 -9.98 16.86
CA ARG A 213 -12.81 -10.58 18.05
C ARG A 213 -11.86 -10.64 19.27
N ASP A 214 -10.52 -10.63 19.01
CA ASP A 214 -9.51 -10.70 20.08
C ASP A 214 -8.29 -9.83 19.75
N ALA A 215 -8.11 -8.77 20.50
CA ALA A 215 -6.99 -7.84 20.34
C ALA A 215 -5.59 -8.48 20.52
N ARG A 216 -5.51 -9.67 21.09
CA ARG A 216 -4.25 -10.41 21.28
C ARG A 216 -3.94 -11.34 20.13
N HIS A 217 -4.94 -11.63 19.28
CA HIS A 217 -4.82 -12.57 18.18
C HIS A 217 -4.53 -11.80 16.88
N MET A 218 -3.41 -12.13 16.26
CA MET A 218 -3.00 -11.49 15.01
C MET A 218 -2.16 -12.41 14.13
N TYR A 219 -2.09 -12.06 12.86
CA TYR A 219 -1.26 -12.73 11.87
C TYR A 219 -0.34 -11.73 11.20
N VAL A 220 0.84 -12.20 10.82
CA VAL A 220 1.83 -11.40 10.07
C VAL A 220 2.41 -12.23 8.94
N SER A 221 2.53 -11.62 7.76
CA SER A 221 3.28 -12.19 6.63
C SER A 221 4.60 -11.47 6.44
N ILE A 222 5.62 -12.24 6.04
CA ILE A 222 6.88 -11.69 5.54
C ILE A 222 7.23 -12.28 4.18
N SER A 223 7.73 -11.45 3.27
CA SER A 223 8.27 -11.93 1.99
C SER A 223 9.47 -12.83 2.24
N SER A 224 9.48 -14.01 1.60
CA SER A 224 10.53 -15.03 1.80
C SER A 224 10.72 -15.42 3.26
N GLY A 225 9.66 -15.96 3.85
CA GLY A 225 9.66 -16.45 5.24
C GLY A 225 8.35 -17.10 5.62
N GLY A 226 7.22 -16.53 5.21
CA GLY A 226 5.93 -17.16 5.38
C GLY A 226 4.90 -16.33 6.14
N PHE A 227 3.88 -17.04 6.63
CA PHE A 227 2.74 -16.53 7.37
C PHE A 227 2.78 -17.06 8.81
N PHE A 228 2.61 -16.17 9.77
CA PHE A 228 2.78 -16.46 11.20
C PHE A 228 1.58 -16.00 12.01
N GLU A 229 1.32 -16.71 13.12
CA GLU A 229 0.21 -16.43 14.04
C GLU A 229 0.73 -16.18 15.45
N THR A 230 0.13 -15.22 16.15
CA THR A 230 0.26 -15.01 17.59
C THR A 230 -1.12 -14.89 18.23
N ARG A 231 -1.24 -15.41 19.48
CA ARG A 231 -2.46 -15.30 20.31
C ARG A 231 -2.22 -14.57 21.64
N ASP A 232 -1.06 -13.96 21.77
CA ASP A 232 -0.63 -13.29 23.01
C ASP A 232 -0.02 -11.90 22.76
N SER A 233 -0.53 -11.19 21.74
CA SER A 233 -0.09 -9.84 21.36
C SER A 233 1.35 -9.78 20.88
N GLY A 234 1.84 -10.83 20.21
CA GLY A 234 3.17 -10.86 19.61
C GLY A 234 4.30 -11.30 20.54
N ARG A 235 3.99 -11.85 21.71
CA ARG A 235 5.01 -12.37 22.65
C ARG A 235 5.59 -13.68 22.15
N SER A 236 4.74 -14.59 21.64
CA SER A 236 5.10 -15.84 20.98
C SER A 236 4.45 -15.99 19.62
N TRP A 237 5.08 -16.75 18.73
CA TRP A 237 4.65 -16.93 17.36
C TRP A 237 4.79 -18.37 16.91
N ILE A 238 3.92 -18.78 16.00
CA ILE A 238 3.97 -20.08 15.31
C ILE A 238 3.94 -19.89 13.80
N CYS A 239 4.53 -20.85 13.08
CA CYS A 239 4.41 -20.96 11.63
C CYS A 239 3.01 -21.49 11.26
N LEU A 240 2.39 -20.87 10.27
CA LEU A 240 1.08 -21.29 9.77
C LEU A 240 1.14 -21.37 8.23
N ASN A 241 1.96 -22.30 7.71
CA ASN A 241 2.29 -22.42 6.29
C ASN A 241 1.99 -23.80 5.69
N GLU A 242 1.41 -24.73 6.46
CA GLU A 242 1.11 -26.07 5.98
C GLU A 242 0.26 -26.01 4.70
N GLY A 243 0.71 -26.70 3.64
CA GLY A 243 0.02 -26.73 2.34
C GLY A 243 0.42 -25.59 1.39
N CYS A 244 1.15 -24.57 1.83
CA CYS A 244 1.71 -23.55 0.94
C CYS A 244 3.03 -24.02 0.34
N SER A 245 3.12 -24.05 -1.00
CA SER A 245 4.37 -24.37 -1.69
C SER A 245 5.34 -23.18 -1.70
N VAL A 246 6.60 -23.49 -1.90
CA VAL A 246 7.67 -22.51 -2.17
C VAL A 246 8.08 -22.62 -3.63
N VAL A 247 8.82 -21.62 -4.13
CA VAL A 247 9.48 -21.65 -5.42
C VAL A 247 10.62 -22.69 -5.43
N ASP A 248 11.00 -23.14 -6.62
CA ASP A 248 11.94 -24.25 -6.81
C ASP A 248 13.37 -24.00 -6.34
N PHE A 249 13.67 -22.84 -5.78
CA PHE A 249 15.01 -22.55 -5.21
C PHE A 249 15.22 -23.11 -3.78
N LEU A 250 14.16 -23.60 -3.13
CA LEU A 250 14.27 -24.30 -1.85
C LEU A 250 14.16 -25.82 -2.07
N PRO A 251 14.90 -26.64 -1.31
CA PRO A 251 14.92 -28.09 -1.50
C PRO A 251 13.62 -28.79 -1.11
N GLU A 252 12.84 -28.20 -0.21
CA GLU A 252 11.54 -28.73 0.25
C GLU A 252 10.41 -28.01 -0.47
N LYS A 253 9.47 -28.74 -1.04
CA LYS A 253 8.29 -28.16 -1.71
C LYS A 253 7.29 -27.53 -0.74
N PHE A 254 7.15 -28.07 0.47
CA PHE A 254 6.20 -27.64 1.49
C PHE A 254 6.91 -27.51 2.85
N PRO A 255 7.85 -26.57 3.01
CA PRO A 255 8.56 -26.42 4.28
C PRO A 255 7.67 -25.78 5.34
N GLU A 256 8.09 -25.88 6.61
CA GLU A 256 7.44 -25.20 7.75
C GLU A 256 7.42 -23.68 7.57
N PHE A 257 8.49 -23.11 7.00
CA PHE A 257 8.61 -21.68 6.66
C PHE A 257 9.52 -21.50 5.44
N GLY A 258 9.54 -20.30 4.87
CA GLY A 258 10.29 -19.99 3.64
C GLY A 258 9.37 -19.65 2.46
N GLN A 259 8.06 -19.69 2.67
CA GLN A 259 7.09 -19.25 1.66
C GLN A 259 7.24 -17.75 1.38
N ASP A 260 6.81 -17.32 0.21
CA ASP A 260 6.83 -15.90 -0.21
C ASP A 260 5.39 -15.37 -0.39
N PRO A 261 4.66 -15.11 0.71
CA PRO A 261 3.37 -14.44 0.61
C PRO A 261 3.56 -13.01 0.10
N HIS A 262 2.64 -12.57 -0.73
CA HIS A 262 2.61 -11.21 -1.25
C HIS A 262 1.56 -10.35 -0.55
N CYS A 263 0.40 -10.92 -0.23
CA CYS A 263 -0.70 -10.25 0.45
C CYS A 263 -1.56 -11.30 1.15
N ALA A 264 -1.99 -11.01 2.37
CA ALA A 264 -2.99 -11.81 3.06
C ALA A 264 -4.08 -10.89 3.62
N VAL A 265 -5.31 -11.42 3.70
CA VAL A 265 -6.47 -10.69 4.23
C VAL A 265 -7.35 -11.64 5.04
N LEU A 266 -7.86 -11.17 6.18
CA LEU A 266 -9.01 -11.78 6.84
C LEU A 266 -10.27 -11.44 6.05
N SER A 267 -11.18 -12.40 5.91
CA SER A 267 -12.52 -12.07 5.40
C SER A 267 -13.25 -11.21 6.44
N PRO A 268 -13.71 -9.98 6.08
CA PRO A 268 -14.46 -9.17 7.03
C PRO A 268 -15.81 -9.80 7.42
N ALA A 269 -16.35 -10.65 6.54
CA ALA A 269 -17.63 -11.35 6.78
C ALA A 269 -17.48 -12.62 7.64
N ASP A 270 -16.28 -13.18 7.69
CA ASP A 270 -15.95 -14.38 8.47
C ASP A 270 -14.46 -14.35 8.84
N PRO A 271 -14.08 -13.85 10.01
CA PRO A 271 -12.68 -13.75 10.41
C PRO A 271 -11.93 -15.10 10.57
N ASP A 272 -12.62 -16.23 10.54
CA ASP A 272 -12.00 -17.55 10.50
C ASP A 272 -11.53 -17.93 9.08
N ARG A 273 -11.96 -17.18 8.07
CA ARG A 273 -11.50 -17.36 6.70
C ARG A 273 -10.39 -16.36 6.34
N ILE A 274 -9.27 -16.89 5.87
CA ILE A 274 -8.10 -16.12 5.45
C ILE A 274 -7.81 -16.43 4.00
N TYR A 275 -7.56 -15.40 3.19
CA TYR A 275 -7.06 -15.53 1.84
C TYR A 275 -5.64 -15.01 1.73
N GLN A 276 -4.81 -15.68 0.94
CA GLN A 276 -3.44 -15.30 0.70
C GLN A 276 -3.11 -15.40 -0.79
N GLN A 277 -2.58 -14.33 -1.34
CA GLN A 277 -1.80 -14.35 -2.58
C GLN A 277 -0.34 -14.58 -2.21
N SER A 278 0.24 -15.63 -2.73
CA SER A 278 1.66 -15.94 -2.58
C SER A 278 2.33 -15.95 -3.95
N HIS A 279 3.66 -15.97 -3.98
CA HIS A 279 4.44 -16.19 -5.19
C HIS A 279 4.01 -17.48 -5.91
N CYS A 280 3.72 -18.53 -5.15
CA CYS A 280 3.37 -19.86 -5.66
C CYS A 280 1.87 -20.14 -5.70
N GLY A 281 1.03 -19.08 -5.73
CA GLY A 281 -0.40 -19.26 -5.94
C GLY A 281 -1.31 -18.45 -5.01
N VAL A 282 -2.61 -18.68 -5.18
CA VAL A 282 -3.66 -18.14 -4.32
C VAL A 282 -4.14 -19.24 -3.38
N TYR A 283 -4.22 -18.92 -2.11
CA TYR A 283 -4.56 -19.88 -1.05
C TYR A 283 -5.72 -19.39 -0.19
N ARG A 284 -6.46 -20.37 0.38
CA ARG A 284 -7.51 -20.17 1.38
C ARG A 284 -7.20 -21.01 2.62
N LEU A 285 -7.44 -20.45 3.79
CA LEU A 285 -7.41 -21.16 5.07
C LEU A 285 -8.72 -20.88 5.81
N ASP A 286 -9.39 -21.94 6.21
CA ASP A 286 -10.59 -21.89 7.07
C ASP A 286 -10.21 -22.38 8.47
N ARG A 287 -10.12 -21.46 9.44
CA ARG A 287 -9.81 -21.80 10.83
C ARG A 287 -10.96 -22.62 11.44
N PRO A 288 -10.72 -23.56 12.34
CA PRO A 288 -9.44 -23.82 13.01
C PRO A 288 -8.43 -24.72 12.25
N ALA A 289 -8.67 -25.04 10.98
CA ALA A 289 -7.69 -25.77 10.19
C ALA A 289 -6.33 -25.04 10.18
N THR A 290 -5.24 -25.81 9.99
CA THR A 290 -3.88 -25.29 9.86
C THR A 290 -3.35 -25.38 8.44
N LYS A 291 -4.01 -26.18 7.59
CA LYS A 291 -3.57 -26.46 6.23
C LYS A 291 -4.29 -25.59 5.22
N TRP A 292 -3.49 -24.84 4.44
CA TRP A 292 -3.96 -24.02 3.35
C TRP A 292 -4.38 -24.88 2.13
N GLU A 293 -5.47 -24.47 1.49
CA GLU A 293 -5.90 -24.99 0.20
C GLU A 293 -5.45 -24.03 -0.91
N ARG A 294 -4.72 -24.55 -1.93
CA ARG A 294 -4.40 -23.76 -3.13
C ARG A 294 -5.61 -23.70 -4.03
N ILE A 295 -6.30 -22.56 -4.04
CA ILE A 295 -7.50 -22.27 -4.84
C ILE A 295 -7.16 -21.62 -6.18
N GLY A 296 -5.97 -21.07 -6.32
CA GLY A 296 -5.49 -20.44 -7.56
C GLY A 296 -5.30 -21.41 -8.73
N LYS A 297 -5.09 -22.71 -8.46
CA LYS A 297 -5.01 -23.76 -9.49
C LYS A 297 -6.25 -23.83 -10.40
N ASN A 298 -7.38 -23.25 -9.96
CA ASN A 298 -8.63 -23.18 -10.69
C ASN A 298 -8.75 -21.94 -11.60
N LEU A 299 -7.73 -21.04 -11.61
CA LEU A 299 -7.61 -19.98 -12.61
C LEU A 299 -7.25 -20.57 -13.98
N PRO A 300 -7.59 -19.88 -15.09
CA PRO A 300 -7.17 -20.34 -16.42
C PRO A 300 -5.67 -20.55 -16.53
N GLY A 301 -5.23 -21.66 -17.10
CA GLY A 301 -3.82 -22.05 -17.16
C GLY A 301 -2.92 -21.04 -17.87
N GLU A 302 -3.45 -20.38 -18.90
CA GLU A 302 -2.76 -19.31 -19.64
C GLU A 302 -2.59 -18.00 -18.84
N VAL A 303 -3.29 -17.86 -17.71
CA VAL A 303 -3.17 -16.73 -16.79
C VAL A 303 -2.24 -17.08 -15.63
N GLY A 304 -2.38 -18.29 -15.09
CA GLY A 304 -1.70 -18.71 -13.89
C GLY A 304 -2.27 -18.07 -12.62
N ASP A 305 -1.64 -18.32 -11.49
CA ASP A 305 -2.11 -17.84 -10.18
C ASP A 305 -1.05 -17.06 -9.39
N ILE A 306 -0.05 -16.52 -10.09
CA ILE A 306 0.88 -15.57 -9.51
C ILE A 306 0.32 -14.16 -9.59
N GLY A 307 0.44 -13.40 -8.52
CA GLY A 307 -0.06 -12.03 -8.42
C GLY A 307 0.44 -11.34 -7.15
N PHE A 308 0.01 -10.10 -6.92
CA PHE A 308 0.35 -9.39 -5.68
C PHE A 308 -0.86 -9.20 -4.75
N PRO A 309 -2.00 -8.62 -5.20
CA PRO A 309 -3.13 -8.36 -4.31
C PRO A 309 -4.09 -9.53 -4.24
N VAL A 310 -4.70 -9.69 -3.08
CA VAL A 310 -5.96 -10.42 -2.87
C VAL A 310 -6.90 -9.53 -2.07
N VAL A 311 -8.18 -9.51 -2.44
CA VAL A 311 -9.21 -8.73 -1.76
C VAL A 311 -10.38 -9.64 -1.43
N ALA A 312 -10.80 -9.69 -0.16
CA ALA A 312 -12.01 -10.37 0.28
C ALA A 312 -13.22 -9.43 0.22
N HIS A 313 -14.38 -9.96 -0.10
CA HIS A 313 -15.62 -9.20 -0.10
C HIS A 313 -16.06 -8.85 1.33
N PRO A 314 -16.49 -7.60 1.59
CA PRO A 314 -16.80 -7.14 2.95
C PRO A 314 -17.95 -7.88 3.64
N ARG A 315 -18.86 -8.51 2.87
CA ARG A 315 -20.09 -9.14 3.40
C ARG A 315 -20.32 -10.60 2.96
N LYS A 316 -19.50 -11.13 2.05
CA LYS A 316 -19.67 -12.47 1.46
C LYS A 316 -18.35 -13.23 1.57
N PRO A 317 -18.18 -14.15 2.53
CA PRO A 317 -16.88 -14.76 2.80
C PRO A 317 -16.33 -15.59 1.62
N ASP A 318 -17.21 -16.12 0.75
CA ASP A 318 -16.83 -16.89 -0.44
C ASP A 318 -16.47 -16.04 -1.66
N VAL A 319 -16.61 -14.69 -1.56
CA VAL A 319 -16.32 -13.80 -2.68
C VAL A 319 -14.97 -13.13 -2.48
N LEU A 320 -14.09 -13.26 -3.47
CA LEU A 320 -12.76 -12.65 -3.46
C LEU A 320 -12.33 -12.25 -4.86
N TRP A 321 -11.35 -11.35 -4.91
CA TRP A 321 -10.74 -10.86 -6.15
C TRP A 321 -9.22 -10.93 -6.08
N VAL A 322 -8.61 -11.25 -7.22
CA VAL A 322 -7.17 -11.23 -7.45
C VAL A 322 -6.85 -10.49 -8.74
N PHE A 323 -5.63 -9.97 -8.83
CA PHE A 323 -5.09 -9.40 -10.07
C PHE A 323 -3.83 -10.17 -10.46
N PRO A 324 -3.94 -11.21 -11.30
CA PRO A 324 -2.81 -12.00 -11.76
C PRO A 324 -1.83 -11.17 -12.58
N MET A 325 -0.58 -11.54 -12.52
CA MET A 325 0.48 -11.04 -13.38
C MET A 325 1.09 -12.17 -14.19
N ASP A 326 1.84 -11.82 -15.24
CA ASP A 326 2.55 -12.77 -16.06
C ASP A 326 3.48 -13.64 -15.18
N GLY A 327 3.25 -14.95 -15.23
CA GLY A 327 4.00 -15.97 -14.48
C GLY A 327 5.34 -16.33 -15.11
N THR A 328 5.81 -15.61 -16.13
CA THR A 328 7.11 -15.86 -16.76
C THR A 328 8.25 -15.62 -15.79
N ASP A 329 9.38 -16.27 -16.01
CA ASP A 329 10.60 -16.10 -15.22
C ASP A 329 11.27 -14.73 -15.45
N VAL A 330 10.76 -13.96 -16.39
CA VAL A 330 11.28 -12.63 -16.75
C VAL A 330 10.77 -11.57 -15.77
N TRP A 331 11.67 -10.89 -15.15
CA TRP A 331 11.38 -9.71 -14.32
C TRP A 331 11.58 -8.41 -15.13
N PRO A 332 10.72 -7.38 -14.97
CA PRO A 332 9.52 -7.30 -14.14
C PRO A 332 8.31 -7.99 -14.80
N ARG A 333 7.41 -8.52 -13.96
CA ARG A 333 6.17 -9.16 -14.38
C ARG A 333 5.08 -8.12 -14.64
N THR A 334 4.21 -8.38 -15.60
CA THR A 334 3.15 -7.47 -16.04
C THR A 334 1.82 -8.21 -16.14
N SER A 335 0.78 -7.55 -16.62
CA SER A 335 -0.49 -8.19 -16.95
C SER A 335 -0.31 -9.25 -18.05
N PRO A 336 -0.86 -10.47 -17.90
CA PRO A 336 -0.71 -11.56 -18.88
C PRO A 336 -1.08 -11.11 -20.29
N SER A 337 -0.17 -11.32 -21.25
CA SER A 337 -0.33 -10.93 -22.66
C SER A 337 -0.71 -9.44 -22.88
N GLY A 338 -0.39 -8.55 -21.95
CA GLY A 338 -0.80 -7.13 -22.00
C GLY A 338 -2.32 -6.94 -21.97
N ARG A 339 -3.06 -7.85 -21.34
CA ARG A 339 -4.53 -7.87 -21.26
C ARG A 339 -4.96 -7.91 -19.79
N PRO A 340 -4.83 -6.78 -19.06
CA PRO A 340 -5.13 -6.71 -17.64
C PRO A 340 -6.56 -7.15 -17.34
N ALA A 341 -6.71 -7.85 -16.22
CA ALA A 341 -8.00 -8.26 -15.71
C ALA A 341 -7.95 -8.55 -14.20
N VAL A 342 -9.02 -8.23 -13.52
CA VAL A 342 -9.34 -8.78 -12.22
C VAL A 342 -10.02 -10.15 -12.42
N PHE A 343 -9.74 -11.10 -11.57
CA PHE A 343 -10.46 -12.37 -11.52
C PHE A 343 -11.24 -12.46 -10.21
N CYS A 344 -12.52 -12.77 -10.32
CA CYS A 344 -13.45 -12.89 -9.19
C CYS A 344 -13.83 -14.35 -8.99
N SER A 345 -13.75 -14.84 -7.77
CA SER A 345 -14.43 -16.04 -7.36
C SER A 345 -15.64 -15.69 -6.49
N ARG A 346 -16.75 -16.40 -6.65
CA ARG A 346 -17.97 -16.25 -5.83
C ARG A 346 -18.27 -17.51 -5.00
N ASN A 347 -17.35 -18.48 -4.99
CA ASN A 347 -17.49 -19.77 -4.34
C ASN A 347 -16.18 -20.23 -3.67
N GLY A 348 -15.48 -19.29 -3.04
CA GLY A 348 -14.29 -19.60 -2.25
C GLY A 348 -13.10 -20.08 -3.06
N GLY A 349 -13.02 -19.72 -4.34
CA GLY A 349 -11.93 -20.11 -5.24
C GLY A 349 -12.17 -21.39 -6.05
N ALA A 350 -13.38 -22.00 -5.98
CA ALA A 350 -13.69 -23.19 -6.77
C ALA A 350 -13.78 -22.87 -8.27
N THR A 351 -14.28 -21.68 -8.62
CA THR A 351 -14.30 -21.19 -10.01
C THR A 351 -13.98 -19.70 -10.05
N TRP A 352 -13.48 -19.22 -11.20
CA TRP A 352 -13.07 -17.85 -11.40
C TRP A 352 -13.68 -17.24 -12.66
N THR A 353 -14.07 -15.99 -12.56
CA THR A 353 -14.62 -15.20 -13.67
C THR A 353 -13.70 -14.02 -13.97
N ARG A 354 -13.32 -13.88 -15.25
CA ARG A 354 -12.51 -12.75 -15.74
C ARG A 354 -13.36 -11.48 -15.79
N GLN A 355 -12.92 -10.43 -15.13
CA GLN A 355 -13.57 -9.13 -15.06
C GLN A 355 -12.67 -8.05 -15.69
N ALA A 356 -12.79 -7.86 -17.00
CA ALA A 356 -11.91 -6.98 -17.75
C ALA A 356 -12.62 -5.84 -18.51
N ARG A 357 -13.94 -5.75 -18.40
CA ARG A 357 -14.71 -4.72 -19.10
C ARG A 357 -14.29 -3.32 -18.64
N GLY A 358 -13.74 -2.53 -19.54
CA GLY A 358 -13.24 -1.17 -19.28
C GLY A 358 -11.72 -1.09 -19.24
N PHE A 359 -11.01 -2.17 -18.93
CA PHE A 359 -9.55 -2.21 -19.07
C PHE A 359 -9.10 -2.28 -20.54
N PRO A 360 -7.86 -1.88 -20.85
CA PRO A 360 -7.25 -2.13 -22.15
C PRO A 360 -7.32 -3.62 -22.53
N GLN A 361 -7.72 -3.94 -23.74
CA GLN A 361 -7.80 -5.33 -24.22
C GLN A 361 -6.54 -5.74 -25.02
N SER A 362 -5.58 -4.82 -25.15
CA SER A 362 -4.24 -5.04 -25.70
C SER A 362 -3.31 -3.97 -25.16
N ASN A 363 -2.00 -4.27 -25.14
CA ASN A 363 -0.93 -3.32 -24.76
C ASN A 363 -1.06 -2.69 -23.36
N GLY A 364 -1.77 -3.34 -22.45
CA GLY A 364 -1.92 -2.94 -21.05
C GLY A 364 -0.85 -3.59 -20.17
N TYR A 365 0.40 -3.15 -20.28
CA TYR A 365 1.54 -3.72 -19.57
C TYR A 365 1.75 -3.05 -18.21
N PHE A 366 0.83 -3.25 -17.28
CA PHE A 366 0.94 -2.77 -15.91
C PHE A 366 0.68 -3.88 -14.89
N THR A 367 1.06 -3.62 -13.68
CA THR A 367 0.85 -4.50 -12.52
C THR A 367 0.16 -3.72 -11.40
N VAL A 368 -0.52 -4.43 -10.53
CA VAL A 368 -1.12 -3.92 -9.29
C VAL A 368 -0.34 -4.51 -8.12
N PHE A 369 0.22 -3.68 -7.25
CA PHE A 369 1.00 -4.13 -6.12
C PHE A 369 0.15 -4.67 -4.96
N ARG A 370 0.80 -5.25 -3.94
CA ARG A 370 0.22 -5.97 -2.77
C ARG A 370 -0.93 -5.24 -2.11
N GLN A 371 -0.73 -3.95 -1.79
CA GLN A 371 -1.70 -3.10 -1.10
C GLN A 371 -2.43 -2.14 -2.05
N ALA A 372 -2.22 -2.26 -3.35
CA ALA A 372 -2.78 -1.32 -4.34
C ALA A 372 -4.15 -1.75 -4.89
N MET A 373 -4.86 -2.65 -4.21
CA MET A 373 -6.24 -3.04 -4.53
C MET A 373 -7.05 -3.22 -3.26
N LYS A 374 -8.25 -2.61 -3.19
CA LYS A 374 -9.14 -2.64 -2.03
C LYS A 374 -10.61 -2.62 -2.43
N ALA A 375 -11.47 -3.07 -1.52
CA ALA A 375 -12.93 -2.94 -1.63
C ALA A 375 -13.48 -1.97 -0.58
N ASP A 376 -14.59 -1.29 -0.89
CA ASP A 376 -15.41 -0.57 0.08
C ASP A 376 -16.53 -1.47 0.67
N HIS A 377 -17.24 -0.99 1.68
CA HIS A 377 -18.34 -1.70 2.33
C HIS A 377 -19.72 -1.32 1.77
N GLN A 378 -19.79 -0.53 0.69
CA GLN A 378 -21.05 -0.16 0.05
C GLN A 378 -21.74 -1.38 -0.58
N ASP A 379 -23.01 -1.25 -0.93
CA ASP A 379 -23.78 -2.27 -1.64
C ASP A 379 -24.29 -1.74 -2.99
N PRO A 380 -23.86 -2.31 -4.11
CA PRO A 380 -22.80 -3.31 -4.29
C PRO A 380 -21.41 -2.80 -3.86
N ALA A 381 -20.50 -3.72 -3.48
CA ALA A 381 -19.15 -3.36 -3.08
C ALA A 381 -18.38 -2.70 -4.24
N GLY A 382 -17.76 -1.55 -3.97
CA GLY A 382 -16.85 -0.91 -4.90
C GLY A 382 -15.46 -1.52 -4.80
N LEU A 383 -14.80 -1.64 -5.95
CA LEU A 383 -13.40 -2.07 -6.03
C LEU A 383 -12.56 -0.93 -6.59
N TYR A 384 -11.36 -0.79 -6.05
CA TYR A 384 -10.41 0.23 -6.45
C TYR A 384 -9.04 -0.40 -6.61
N LEU A 385 -8.31 -0.01 -7.66
CA LEU A 385 -6.92 -0.41 -7.83
C LEU A 385 -6.07 0.71 -8.41
N GLY A 386 -4.80 0.69 -8.02
CA GLY A 386 -3.75 1.57 -8.51
C GLY A 386 -2.68 0.78 -9.24
N THR A 387 -2.22 1.31 -10.36
CA THR A 387 -1.29 0.61 -11.24
C THR A 387 0.15 1.10 -11.08
N THR A 388 1.08 0.27 -11.53
CA THR A 388 2.49 0.66 -11.65
C THR A 388 2.74 1.75 -12.69
N SER A 389 1.78 2.00 -13.57
CA SER A 389 1.80 3.07 -14.59
C SER A 389 1.15 4.38 -14.09
N GLY A 390 0.61 4.39 -12.87
CA GLY A 390 0.08 5.62 -12.24
C GLY A 390 -1.39 5.91 -12.53
N GLU A 391 -2.18 4.93 -12.96
CA GLU A 391 -3.62 5.07 -13.09
C GLU A 391 -4.34 4.55 -11.83
N ILE A 392 -5.47 5.16 -11.53
CA ILE A 392 -6.44 4.68 -10.55
C ILE A 392 -7.70 4.24 -11.29
N TRP A 393 -8.11 3.01 -11.04
CA TRP A 393 -9.29 2.39 -11.60
C TRP A 393 -10.31 2.09 -10.51
N ALA A 394 -11.59 2.29 -10.82
CA ALA A 394 -12.70 2.01 -9.93
C ALA A 394 -13.78 1.18 -10.64
N SER A 395 -14.39 0.29 -9.88
CA SER A 395 -15.60 -0.44 -10.26
C SER A 395 -16.61 -0.33 -9.12
N PRO A 396 -17.75 0.35 -9.31
CA PRO A 396 -18.77 0.47 -8.27
C PRO A 396 -19.72 -0.74 -8.20
N ASP A 397 -19.48 -1.79 -8.98
CA ASP A 397 -20.39 -2.89 -9.25
C ASP A 397 -19.71 -4.27 -9.14
N GLU A 398 -18.91 -4.46 -8.08
CA GLU A 398 -18.21 -5.72 -7.78
C GLU A 398 -17.31 -6.21 -8.93
N GLY A 399 -16.68 -5.29 -9.68
CA GLY A 399 -15.77 -5.64 -10.78
C GLY A 399 -16.43 -5.86 -12.14
N SER A 400 -17.76 -5.68 -12.27
CA SER A 400 -18.48 -5.90 -13.54
C SER A 400 -18.04 -4.93 -14.64
N ARG A 401 -17.70 -3.69 -14.26
CA ARG A 401 -17.15 -2.68 -15.16
C ARG A 401 -16.13 -1.80 -14.45
N TRP A 402 -15.01 -1.56 -15.11
CA TRP A 402 -13.93 -0.72 -14.64
C TRP A 402 -13.89 0.62 -15.37
N THR A 403 -13.58 1.67 -14.65
CA THR A 403 -13.40 3.02 -15.18
C THR A 403 -12.10 3.59 -14.62
N GLN A 404 -11.27 4.14 -15.47
CA GLN A 404 -10.12 4.93 -15.04
C GLN A 404 -10.65 6.25 -14.47
N ILE A 405 -10.49 6.45 -13.17
CA ILE A 405 -10.98 7.64 -12.46
C ILE A 405 -9.90 8.70 -12.30
N PHE A 406 -8.64 8.30 -12.40
CA PHE A 406 -7.49 9.20 -12.40
C PHE A 406 -6.31 8.59 -13.15
N GLY A 407 -5.40 9.45 -13.66
CA GLY A 407 -4.18 9.02 -14.35
C GLY A 407 -3.01 9.96 -14.07
N HIS A 408 -1.83 9.57 -14.59
CA HIS A 408 -0.59 10.36 -14.51
C HIS A 408 -0.06 10.59 -13.08
N LEU A 409 -0.44 9.73 -12.13
CA LEU A 409 0.24 9.67 -10.83
C LEU A 409 1.63 9.00 -10.99
N PRO A 410 2.55 9.23 -10.05
CA PRO A 410 3.70 8.34 -9.89
C PRO A 410 3.23 6.91 -9.62
N ARG A 411 4.09 5.91 -9.85
CA ARG A 411 3.79 4.51 -9.55
C ARG A 411 3.07 4.36 -8.21
N VAL A 412 1.88 3.76 -8.24
CA VAL A 412 1.07 3.52 -7.05
C VAL A 412 1.63 2.33 -6.27
N LEU A 413 1.84 2.50 -4.99
CA LEU A 413 2.35 1.48 -4.08
C LEU A 413 1.25 0.86 -3.22
N ALA A 414 0.31 1.69 -2.76
CA ALA A 414 -0.81 1.26 -1.92
C ALA A 414 -2.05 2.14 -2.12
N ILE A 415 -3.21 1.55 -1.91
CA ILE A 415 -4.51 2.22 -1.78
C ILE A 415 -5.21 1.70 -0.52
N GLU A 416 -5.71 2.61 0.31
CA GLU A 416 -6.64 2.29 1.39
C GLU A 416 -7.96 3.01 1.17
N VAL A 417 -9.07 2.40 1.62
CA VAL A 417 -10.41 2.96 1.48
C VAL A 417 -10.86 3.51 2.83
N GLY A 418 -11.29 4.78 2.85
CA GLY A 418 -11.97 5.39 3.98
C GLY A 418 -13.43 5.65 3.65
N GLU A 419 -14.31 5.35 4.59
CA GLU A 419 -15.76 5.60 4.50
C GLU A 419 -16.21 6.57 5.59
N GLY A 420 -17.21 7.45 5.29
CA GLY A 420 -17.72 8.37 6.29
C GLY A 420 -18.47 9.57 5.77
#